data_7ae97adb968677278de52eef471a1c94
#
_entry.id   7ae97adb968677278de52eef471a1c94
#
_cell.length_a   1.000
_cell.length_b   1.000
_cell.length_c   1.000
_cell.angle_alpha   90.00
_cell.angle_beta   90.00
_cell.angle_gamma   90.00
#
_symmetry.space_group_name_H-M   'P 1'
#
loop_
_entity.id
_entity.type
_entity.pdbx_description
1 polymer ?
#
loop_
_entity_poly.entity_id
_entity_poly.type
_entity_poly.pdbx_seq_one_letter_code
_entity_poly.pdbx_strand_id
1 'polypeptide(L)'
;KYYIFLISTLFTTVFYAQNKVDVYFDYNETKPNATSQKALNDWVKNHPNAEIEQIVGYCDTVASTVYNKKLATERINSIEKILRSSKITIASTVKKISYGEEFENSMNQNENRRVTFFYTNNEESNSFSSNLISAEKGQYLELKGLNFYGGSDTILPQSLPLLDELLHVMKTNEPLKIEIHGHICCYSVDTGDISIKRAKAVYEYLISKGISKNRLSFKGFGSTKPLFPLPEKTEEERIANRRVEILILQK
;
A
#
# COMPACT_ATOMS: atom_id res chain seq x y z
N LYS A 1 24.31 -37.21 35.19
CA LYS A 1 24.01 -35.76 35.19
C LYS A 1 23.57 -35.39 33.79
N TYR A 2 22.27 -35.20 33.59
CA TYR A 2 21.71 -34.70 32.32
C TYR A 2 21.52 -33.21 32.42
N TYR A 3 22.16 -32.42 31.54
CA TYR A 3 21.94 -30.99 31.40
C TYR A 3 20.78 -30.79 30.45
N ILE A 4 19.65 -30.28 30.97
CA ILE A 4 18.52 -29.82 30.17
C ILE A 4 18.87 -28.42 29.70
N PHE A 5 19.13 -28.26 28.38
CA PHE A 5 19.28 -26.97 27.77
C PHE A 5 17.87 -26.39 27.50
N LEU A 6 17.47 -25.43 28.31
CA LEU A 6 16.25 -24.65 28.09
C LEU A 6 16.55 -23.65 26.96
N ILE A 7 16.05 -23.93 25.74
CA ILE A 7 16.07 -22.97 24.64
C ILE A 7 14.92 -21.98 24.88
N SER A 8 15.26 -20.80 25.40
CA SER A 8 14.36 -19.65 25.48
C SER A 8 14.18 -19.07 24.08
N THR A 9 13.07 -19.41 23.42
CA THR A 9 12.65 -18.73 22.20
C THR A 9 12.16 -17.33 22.56
N LEU A 10 13.01 -16.33 22.32
CA LEU A 10 12.62 -14.93 22.38
C LEU A 10 11.64 -14.66 21.23
N PHE A 11 10.35 -14.64 21.53
CA PHE A 11 9.35 -14.08 20.62
C PHE A 11 9.53 -12.55 20.60
N THR A 12 10.28 -12.04 19.63
CA THR A 12 10.27 -10.61 19.31
C THR A 12 8.94 -10.27 18.68
N THR A 13 7.99 -9.78 19.46
CA THR A 13 6.80 -9.11 18.92
C THR A 13 7.24 -7.83 18.25
N VAL A 14 7.24 -7.83 16.91
CA VAL A 14 7.40 -6.61 16.14
C VAL A 14 6.13 -5.77 16.37
N PHE A 15 6.25 -4.74 17.20
CA PHE A 15 5.22 -3.72 17.31
C PHE A 15 5.26 -2.89 16.02
N TYR A 16 4.40 -3.21 15.06
CA TYR A 16 4.08 -2.28 13.99
C TYR A 16 3.35 -1.09 14.63
N ALA A 17 3.87 0.12 14.40
CA ALA A 17 3.16 1.34 14.77
C ALA A 17 1.83 1.34 14.00
N GLN A 18 0.74 1.10 14.69
CA GLN A 18 -0.60 1.05 14.10
C GLN A 18 -1.00 2.46 13.66
N ASN A 19 -1.34 2.64 12.39
CA ASN A 19 -1.81 3.91 11.88
C ASN A 19 -3.14 4.28 12.54
N LYS A 20 -3.30 5.56 12.90
CA LYS A 20 -4.53 6.06 13.54
C LYS A 20 -4.98 7.39 12.96
N VAL A 21 -6.29 7.63 13.07
CA VAL A 21 -6.92 8.90 12.74
C VAL A 21 -7.83 9.33 13.88
N ASP A 22 -7.70 10.57 14.29
CA ASP A 22 -8.58 11.19 15.28
C ASP A 22 -9.63 12.07 14.57
N VAL A 23 -10.91 11.87 14.92
CA VAL A 23 -12.06 12.62 14.40
C VAL A 23 -12.73 13.30 15.57
N TYR A 24 -12.81 14.63 15.55
CA TYR A 24 -13.31 15.45 16.65
C TYR A 24 -14.77 15.86 16.46
N PHE A 25 -15.45 16.11 17.60
CA PHE A 25 -16.87 16.42 17.68
C PHE A 25 -17.10 17.72 18.47
N ASP A 26 -18.15 18.44 18.12
CA ASP A 26 -18.63 19.54 18.94
C ASP A 26 -19.31 19.00 20.20
N TYR A 27 -19.56 19.93 21.15
CA TYR A 27 -20.19 19.57 22.41
C TYR A 27 -21.56 18.92 22.18
N ASN A 28 -21.77 17.75 22.79
CA ASN A 28 -23.01 16.97 22.72
C ASN A 28 -23.42 16.52 21.30
N GLU A 29 -22.54 16.64 20.31
CA GLU A 29 -22.80 16.21 18.93
C GLU A 29 -22.32 14.80 18.66
N THR A 30 -23.05 14.09 17.78
CA THR A 30 -22.70 12.76 17.28
C THR A 30 -22.16 12.77 15.85
N LYS A 31 -22.21 13.95 15.19
CA LYS A 31 -21.61 14.15 13.88
C LYS A 31 -20.24 14.80 14.04
N PRO A 32 -19.25 14.43 13.22
CA PRO A 32 -17.97 15.12 13.20
C PRO A 32 -18.14 16.64 13.01
N ASN A 33 -17.29 17.43 13.65
CA ASN A 33 -17.25 18.86 13.35
C ASN A 33 -16.78 19.11 11.91
N ALA A 34 -17.00 20.31 11.39
CA ALA A 34 -16.75 20.62 9.97
C ALA A 34 -15.30 20.38 9.55
N THR A 35 -14.33 20.70 10.41
CA THR A 35 -12.90 20.47 10.15
C THR A 35 -12.58 18.98 10.04
N SER A 36 -13.06 18.21 11.02
CA SER A 36 -12.83 16.74 11.03
C SER A 36 -13.58 16.03 9.92
N GLN A 37 -14.77 16.50 9.54
CA GLN A 37 -15.51 15.93 8.40
C GLN A 37 -14.72 16.11 7.09
N LYS A 38 -14.14 17.30 6.88
CA LYS A 38 -13.27 17.55 5.71
C LYS A 38 -12.05 16.66 5.74
N ALA A 39 -11.33 16.61 6.87
CA ALA A 39 -10.13 15.76 7.02
C ALA A 39 -10.45 14.29 6.82
N LEU A 40 -11.58 13.78 7.32
CA LEU A 40 -12.03 12.41 7.11
C LEU A 40 -12.34 12.13 5.65
N ASN A 41 -12.98 13.04 4.94
CA ASN A 41 -13.24 12.90 3.50
C ASN A 41 -11.95 12.85 2.68
N ASP A 42 -10.97 13.69 3.03
CA ASP A 42 -9.65 13.69 2.37
C ASP A 42 -8.87 12.42 2.70
N TRP A 43 -8.93 11.95 3.96
CA TRP A 43 -8.33 10.68 4.35
C TRP A 43 -8.92 9.50 3.57
N VAL A 44 -10.24 9.39 3.45
CA VAL A 44 -10.94 8.35 2.68
C VAL A 44 -10.45 8.30 1.22
N LYS A 45 -10.31 9.46 0.58
CA LYS A 45 -9.81 9.52 -0.81
C LYS A 45 -8.38 8.99 -0.95
N ASN A 46 -7.55 9.26 0.07
CA ASN A 46 -6.13 8.89 0.03
C ASN A 46 -5.86 7.46 0.53
N HIS A 47 -6.85 6.80 1.17
CA HIS A 47 -6.70 5.46 1.74
C HIS A 47 -7.84 4.52 1.30
N PRO A 48 -8.07 4.32 -0.01
CA PRO A 48 -9.19 3.52 -0.52
C PRO A 48 -9.11 2.04 -0.11
N ASN A 49 -7.91 1.55 0.22
CA ASN A 49 -7.65 0.15 0.59
C ASN A 49 -7.41 -0.04 2.09
N ALA A 50 -7.71 0.97 2.91
CA ALA A 50 -7.58 0.84 4.35
C ALA A 50 -8.58 -0.18 4.91
N GLU A 51 -8.13 -0.98 5.87
CA GLU A 51 -8.98 -1.84 6.69
C GLU A 51 -8.97 -1.36 8.14
N ILE A 52 -10.16 -1.11 8.68
CA ILE A 52 -10.33 -0.61 10.04
C ILE A 52 -10.35 -1.79 11.02
N GLU A 53 -9.42 -1.81 11.94
CA GLU A 53 -9.27 -2.89 12.95
C GLU A 53 -9.87 -2.52 14.30
N GLN A 54 -9.89 -1.22 14.64
CA GLN A 54 -10.39 -0.76 15.94
C GLN A 54 -10.99 0.64 15.80
N ILE A 55 -12.08 0.90 16.54
CA ILE A 55 -12.72 2.22 16.67
C ILE A 55 -12.96 2.50 18.15
N VAL A 56 -12.44 3.61 18.64
CA VAL A 56 -12.48 3.98 20.06
C VAL A 56 -13.13 5.34 20.22
N GLY A 57 -14.14 5.44 21.09
CA GLY A 57 -14.87 6.68 21.35
C GLY A 57 -14.55 7.26 22.72
N TYR A 58 -14.40 8.58 22.75
CA TYR A 58 -14.08 9.39 23.92
C TYR A 58 -15.03 10.57 24.06
N CYS A 59 -15.26 11.00 25.27
CA CYS A 59 -16.02 12.20 25.64
C CYS A 59 -15.25 13.05 26.62
N ASP A 60 -15.62 14.32 26.74
CA ASP A 60 -15.21 15.17 27.85
C ASP A 60 -15.93 14.78 29.16
N THR A 61 -15.57 15.43 30.27
CA THR A 61 -16.07 15.14 31.63
C THR A 61 -17.30 15.95 32.03
N VAL A 62 -18.01 16.55 31.04
CA VAL A 62 -19.10 17.53 31.38
C VAL A 62 -20.40 16.83 31.77
N ALA A 63 -20.70 15.65 31.25
CA ALA A 63 -21.93 14.92 31.57
C ALA A 63 -21.67 13.74 32.51
N SER A 64 -22.69 12.95 32.81
CA SER A 64 -22.51 11.74 33.61
C SER A 64 -21.76 10.65 32.83
N THR A 65 -20.99 9.83 33.54
CA THR A 65 -20.24 8.71 32.96
C THR A 65 -21.11 7.77 32.11
N VAL A 66 -22.35 7.48 32.57
CA VAL A 66 -23.32 6.66 31.82
C VAL A 66 -23.69 7.32 30.49
N TYR A 67 -23.97 8.63 30.53
CA TYR A 67 -24.30 9.40 29.35
C TYR A 67 -23.11 9.47 28.39
N ASN A 68 -21.91 9.75 28.90
CA ASN A 68 -20.69 9.85 28.10
C ASN A 68 -20.32 8.54 27.44
N LYS A 69 -20.53 7.37 28.06
CA LYS A 69 -20.37 6.06 27.42
C LYS A 69 -21.37 5.85 26.28
N LYS A 70 -22.63 6.25 26.47
CA LYS A 70 -23.64 6.19 25.41
C LYS A 70 -23.28 7.11 24.25
N LEU A 71 -22.93 8.37 24.52
CA LEU A 71 -22.53 9.34 23.49
C LEU A 71 -21.29 8.90 22.71
N ALA A 72 -20.28 8.34 23.39
CA ALA A 72 -19.11 7.78 22.74
C ALA A 72 -19.48 6.62 21.80
N THR A 73 -20.42 5.75 22.20
CA THR A 73 -20.92 4.66 21.34
C THR A 73 -21.65 5.21 20.12
N GLU A 74 -22.48 6.22 20.27
CA GLU A 74 -23.20 6.87 19.15
C GLU A 74 -22.23 7.53 18.17
N ARG A 75 -21.16 8.17 18.65
CA ARG A 75 -20.06 8.71 17.83
C ARG A 75 -19.33 7.62 17.06
N ILE A 76 -18.99 6.49 17.70
CA ILE A 76 -18.39 5.32 17.03
C ILE A 76 -19.28 4.86 15.87
N ASN A 77 -20.59 4.69 16.11
CA ASN A 77 -21.54 4.25 15.11
C ASN A 77 -21.66 5.26 13.94
N SER A 78 -21.58 6.55 14.23
CA SER A 78 -21.59 7.61 13.21
C SER A 78 -20.37 7.52 12.30
N ILE A 79 -19.15 7.35 12.87
CA ILE A 79 -17.93 7.18 12.10
C ILE A 79 -17.96 5.89 11.29
N GLU A 80 -18.35 4.76 11.89
CA GLU A 80 -18.49 3.50 11.18
C GLU A 80 -19.41 3.62 9.96
N LYS A 81 -20.57 4.31 10.13
CA LYS A 81 -21.49 4.54 9.02
C LYS A 81 -20.86 5.35 7.90
N ILE A 82 -20.08 6.40 8.21
CA ILE A 82 -19.37 7.20 7.22
C ILE A 82 -18.34 6.34 6.48
N LEU A 83 -17.52 5.58 7.20
CA LEU A 83 -16.50 4.72 6.60
C LEU A 83 -17.13 3.67 5.66
N ARG A 84 -18.18 2.97 6.09
CA ARG A 84 -18.89 1.99 5.26
C ARG A 84 -19.54 2.62 4.02
N SER A 85 -20.18 3.79 4.17
CA SER A 85 -20.78 4.49 3.02
C SER A 85 -19.73 4.97 2.01
N SER A 86 -18.51 5.18 2.46
CA SER A 86 -17.34 5.51 1.64
C SER A 86 -16.59 4.27 1.10
N LYS A 87 -17.15 3.06 1.30
CA LYS A 87 -16.58 1.77 0.85
C LYS A 87 -15.24 1.41 1.51
N ILE A 88 -14.92 1.99 2.65
CA ILE A 88 -13.75 1.58 3.44
C ILE A 88 -14.05 0.24 4.11
N THR A 89 -13.11 -0.69 4.00
CA THR A 89 -13.22 -2.02 4.62
C THR A 89 -13.16 -1.90 6.14
N ILE A 90 -14.07 -2.59 6.81
CA ILE A 90 -14.05 -2.73 8.28
C ILE A 90 -13.89 -4.20 8.59
N ALA A 91 -12.83 -4.54 9.33
CA ALA A 91 -12.51 -5.92 9.67
C ALA A 91 -13.71 -6.62 10.30
N SER A 92 -13.92 -7.89 9.98
CA SER A 92 -14.98 -8.69 10.59
C SER A 92 -14.82 -8.84 12.11
N THR A 93 -13.59 -8.69 12.60
CA THR A 93 -13.18 -8.74 14.02
C THR A 93 -12.96 -7.35 14.61
N VAL A 94 -13.48 -6.27 13.98
CA VAL A 94 -13.28 -4.89 14.43
C VAL A 94 -13.62 -4.73 15.92
N LYS A 95 -12.70 -4.15 16.68
CA LYS A 95 -12.91 -3.85 18.10
C LYS A 95 -13.51 -2.46 18.24
N LYS A 96 -14.67 -2.36 18.92
CA LYS A 96 -15.31 -1.09 19.26
C LYS A 96 -15.25 -0.88 20.76
N ILE A 97 -14.62 0.21 21.20
CA ILE A 97 -14.40 0.50 22.61
C ILE A 97 -14.95 1.89 22.92
N SER A 98 -15.91 1.97 23.84
CA SER A 98 -16.45 3.22 24.34
C SER A 98 -15.87 3.51 25.72
N TYR A 99 -14.88 4.40 25.79
CA TYR A 99 -14.32 4.85 27.06
C TYR A 99 -15.20 5.91 27.74
N GLY A 100 -15.99 6.67 26.96
CA GLY A 100 -16.65 7.85 27.51
C GLY A 100 -15.59 8.83 28.03
N GLU A 101 -15.61 9.13 29.33
CA GLU A 101 -14.62 9.98 30.01
C GLU A 101 -13.53 9.21 30.75
N GLU A 102 -13.57 7.85 30.74
CA GLU A 102 -12.65 6.99 31.49
C GLU A 102 -11.32 6.76 30.74
N PHE A 103 -10.56 7.83 30.56
CA PHE A 103 -9.22 7.81 29.97
C PHE A 103 -8.40 8.99 30.49
N GLU A 104 -7.13 9.09 30.13
CA GLU A 104 -6.29 10.24 30.45
C GLU A 104 -6.75 11.47 29.65
N ASN A 105 -7.47 12.37 30.31
CA ASN A 105 -8.10 13.53 29.69
C ASN A 105 -7.07 14.64 29.45
N SER A 106 -7.14 15.27 28.26
CA SER A 106 -6.49 16.54 27.99
C SER A 106 -7.15 17.69 28.76
N MET A 107 -6.36 18.69 29.14
CA MET A 107 -6.92 19.95 29.67
C MET A 107 -7.81 20.67 28.66
N ASN A 108 -7.53 20.48 27.36
CA ASN A 108 -8.38 20.97 26.28
C ASN A 108 -9.55 20.02 26.04
N GLN A 109 -10.74 20.35 26.53
CA GLN A 109 -11.93 19.52 26.42
C GLN A 109 -12.31 19.18 24.96
N ASN A 110 -11.94 20.04 24.00
CA ASN A 110 -12.19 19.75 22.58
C ASN A 110 -11.42 18.52 22.09
N GLU A 111 -10.25 18.26 22.64
CA GLU A 111 -9.44 17.09 22.30
C GLU A 111 -9.97 15.79 22.91
N ASN A 112 -10.79 15.91 23.97
CA ASN A 112 -11.42 14.77 24.62
C ASN A 112 -12.66 14.28 23.85
N ARG A 113 -13.30 15.14 23.06
CA ARG A 113 -14.47 14.81 22.24
C ARG A 113 -14.05 14.24 20.90
N ARG A 114 -13.61 12.97 20.86
CA ARG A 114 -13.09 12.36 19.63
C ARG A 114 -13.50 10.89 19.48
N VAL A 115 -13.41 10.43 18.26
CA VAL A 115 -13.30 9.01 17.92
C VAL A 115 -11.94 8.81 17.25
N THR A 116 -11.19 7.84 17.75
CA THR A 116 -9.95 7.39 17.13
C THR A 116 -10.22 6.06 16.43
N PHE A 117 -9.91 5.95 15.16
CA PHE A 117 -9.89 4.64 14.52
C PHE A 117 -8.47 4.26 14.12
N PHE A 118 -8.20 2.97 14.25
CA PHE A 118 -6.92 2.36 13.91
C PHE A 118 -7.10 1.53 12.65
N TYR A 119 -6.14 1.62 11.75
CA TYR A 119 -6.24 0.98 10.45
C TYR A 119 -4.90 0.43 9.98
N THR A 120 -4.99 -0.58 9.14
CA THR A 120 -3.91 -1.05 8.29
C THR A 120 -4.21 -0.62 6.85
N ASN A 121 -3.19 -0.23 6.12
CA ASN A 121 -3.33 -0.12 4.68
C ASN A 121 -3.14 -1.52 4.11
N ASN A 122 -4.22 -2.16 3.67
CA ASN A 122 -4.12 -3.38 2.90
C ASN A 122 -3.57 -3.04 1.51
N GLU A 123 -2.27 -2.72 1.46
CA GLU A 123 -1.55 -2.59 0.20
C GLU A 123 -1.48 -3.95 -0.52
N GLU A 124 -1.74 -5.05 0.21
CA GLU A 124 -1.72 -6.40 -0.34
C GLU A 124 -2.74 -6.62 -1.48
N SER A 125 -3.91 -5.97 -1.46
CA SER A 125 -4.88 -6.10 -2.56
C SER A 125 -4.47 -5.36 -3.84
N ASN A 126 -3.57 -4.36 -3.73
CA ASN A 126 -2.95 -3.64 -4.84
C ASN A 126 -1.43 -3.79 -4.87
N SER A 127 -0.86 -4.69 -4.08
CA SER A 127 0.56 -4.99 -4.17
C SER A 127 0.87 -5.55 -5.56
N PHE A 128 2.06 -5.29 -6.07
CA PHE A 128 2.52 -5.87 -7.31
C PHE A 128 2.41 -7.41 -7.27
N SER A 129 2.70 -8.02 -6.11
CA SER A 129 2.57 -9.46 -5.86
C SER A 129 1.15 -9.97 -6.07
N SER A 130 0.12 -9.31 -5.52
CA SER A 130 -1.27 -9.70 -5.69
C SER A 130 -1.73 -9.59 -7.14
N ASN A 131 -1.34 -8.51 -7.83
CA ASN A 131 -1.62 -8.33 -9.25
C ASN A 131 -0.93 -9.42 -10.10
N LEU A 132 0.30 -9.77 -9.77
CA LEU A 132 1.04 -10.83 -10.47
C LEU A 132 0.44 -12.21 -10.20
N ILE A 133 -0.02 -12.48 -8.97
CA ILE A 133 -0.68 -13.75 -8.61
C ILE A 133 -2.03 -13.91 -9.33
N SER A 134 -2.80 -12.84 -9.51
CA SER A 134 -4.09 -12.86 -10.20
C SER A 134 -4.00 -12.75 -11.71
N ALA A 135 -2.85 -12.30 -12.25
CA ALA A 135 -2.67 -12.09 -13.68
C ALA A 135 -2.76 -13.40 -14.48
N GLU A 136 -3.32 -13.32 -15.69
CA GLU A 136 -3.44 -14.44 -16.60
C GLU A 136 -2.35 -14.44 -17.67
N LYS A 137 -2.15 -15.58 -18.33
CA LYS A 137 -1.27 -15.68 -19.49
C LYS A 137 -1.64 -14.66 -20.56
N GLY A 138 -0.64 -13.94 -21.07
CA GLY A 138 -0.79 -12.89 -22.07
C GLY A 138 -1.02 -11.49 -21.49
N GLN A 139 -1.24 -11.37 -20.21
CA GLN A 139 -1.37 -10.06 -19.56
C GLN A 139 0.00 -9.40 -19.35
N TYR A 140 -0.03 -8.07 -19.41
CA TYR A 140 1.10 -7.20 -19.10
C TYR A 140 0.92 -6.57 -17.71
N LEU A 141 1.99 -6.54 -16.95
CA LEU A 141 2.04 -5.86 -15.65
C LEU A 141 3.24 -4.91 -15.64
N GLU A 142 2.96 -3.63 -15.43
CA GLU A 142 4.02 -2.63 -15.26
C GLU A 142 4.71 -2.79 -13.91
N LEU A 143 6.04 -2.71 -13.91
CA LEU A 143 6.85 -2.62 -12.70
C LEU A 143 6.86 -1.17 -12.18
N LYS A 144 5.70 -0.71 -11.68
CA LYS A 144 5.52 0.68 -11.19
C LYS A 144 6.49 0.98 -10.06
N GLY A 145 7.25 2.07 -10.22
CA GLY A 145 8.28 2.45 -9.23
C GLY A 145 9.65 1.84 -9.50
N LEU A 146 9.81 1.02 -10.55
CA LEU A 146 11.13 0.61 -11.02
C LEU A 146 11.81 1.78 -11.72
N ASN A 147 12.85 2.31 -11.10
CA ASN A 147 13.61 3.46 -11.58
C ASN A 147 15.08 3.12 -11.78
N PHE A 148 15.72 3.83 -12.70
CA PHE A 148 17.14 3.71 -13.04
C PHE A 148 17.81 5.06 -12.90
N TYR A 149 19.13 5.06 -12.74
CA TYR A 149 19.90 6.29 -12.88
C TYR A 149 19.74 6.88 -14.28
N GLY A 150 19.79 8.21 -14.39
CA GLY A 150 19.57 8.92 -15.66
C GLY A 150 20.48 8.42 -16.78
N GLY A 151 19.88 8.06 -17.94
CA GLY A 151 20.62 7.54 -19.10
C GLY A 151 21.29 6.18 -18.90
N SER A 152 20.97 5.45 -17.82
CA SER A 152 21.62 4.18 -17.42
C SER A 152 20.60 3.05 -17.29
N ASP A 153 21.13 1.83 -17.22
CA ASP A 153 20.45 0.59 -16.83
C ASP A 153 20.70 0.21 -15.38
N THR A 154 21.44 1.04 -14.64
CA THR A 154 21.68 0.82 -13.19
C THR A 154 20.41 1.10 -12.39
N ILE A 155 19.91 0.07 -11.71
CA ILE A 155 18.68 0.13 -10.91
C ILE A 155 18.92 0.98 -9.66
N LEU A 156 17.99 1.88 -9.36
CA LEU A 156 18.02 2.69 -8.13
C LEU A 156 17.72 1.83 -6.90
N PRO A 157 18.40 2.03 -5.76
CA PRO A 157 18.18 1.23 -4.54
C PRO A 157 16.73 1.19 -4.06
N GLN A 158 15.99 2.29 -4.20
CA GLN A 158 14.56 2.36 -3.82
C GLN A 158 13.65 1.46 -4.67
N SER A 159 14.12 0.94 -5.80
CA SER A 159 13.38 0.02 -6.66
C SER A 159 13.57 -1.46 -6.28
N LEU A 160 14.53 -1.76 -5.41
CA LEU A 160 14.84 -3.14 -5.01
C LEU A 160 13.66 -3.84 -4.30
N PRO A 161 12.89 -3.21 -3.41
CA PRO A 161 11.73 -3.86 -2.78
C PRO A 161 10.72 -4.42 -3.81
N LEU A 162 10.43 -3.69 -4.89
CA LEU A 162 9.56 -4.16 -5.97
C LEU A 162 10.13 -5.40 -6.69
N LEU A 163 11.45 -5.41 -6.93
CA LEU A 163 12.11 -6.57 -7.54
C LEU A 163 12.18 -7.77 -6.59
N ASP A 164 12.25 -7.53 -5.27
CA ASP A 164 12.17 -8.58 -4.27
C ASP A 164 10.75 -9.18 -4.18
N GLU A 165 9.69 -8.37 -4.38
CA GLU A 165 8.32 -8.88 -4.53
C GLU A 165 8.18 -9.78 -5.77
N LEU A 166 8.66 -9.33 -6.93
CA LEU A 166 8.67 -10.13 -8.16
C LEU A 166 9.42 -11.45 -7.96
N LEU A 167 10.60 -11.38 -7.35
CA LEU A 167 11.44 -12.53 -7.03
C LEU A 167 10.69 -13.51 -6.11
N HIS A 168 10.04 -13.01 -5.06
CA HIS A 168 9.26 -13.83 -4.13
C HIS A 168 8.15 -14.60 -4.85
N VAL A 169 7.34 -13.91 -5.65
CA VAL A 169 6.27 -14.55 -6.41
C VAL A 169 6.83 -15.58 -7.40
N MET A 170 7.94 -15.28 -8.05
CA MET A 170 8.57 -16.24 -8.97
C MET A 170 9.16 -17.47 -8.26
N LYS A 171 9.64 -17.34 -7.03
CA LYS A 171 10.13 -18.47 -6.22
C LYS A 171 9.01 -19.35 -5.70
N THR A 172 7.87 -18.76 -5.33
CA THR A 172 6.71 -19.48 -4.80
C THR A 172 5.81 -20.08 -5.91
N ASN A 173 5.94 -19.59 -7.15
CA ASN A 173 5.18 -20.07 -8.32
C ASN A 173 6.17 -20.60 -9.39
N GLU A 174 6.63 -21.82 -9.22
CA GLU A 174 7.62 -22.44 -10.11
C GLU A 174 7.22 -22.46 -11.61
N PRO A 175 5.95 -22.70 -11.98
CA PRO A 175 5.51 -22.68 -13.38
C PRO A 175 5.55 -21.30 -14.03
N LEU A 176 5.55 -20.21 -13.26
CA LEU A 176 5.48 -18.86 -13.79
C LEU A 176 6.69 -18.53 -14.68
N LYS A 177 6.39 -18.16 -15.94
CA LYS A 177 7.37 -17.65 -16.91
C LYS A 177 6.97 -16.27 -17.37
N ILE A 178 7.95 -15.39 -17.46
CA ILE A 178 7.74 -13.98 -17.85
C ILE A 178 8.72 -13.55 -18.94
N GLU A 179 8.28 -12.57 -19.74
CA GLU A 179 9.16 -11.80 -20.63
C GLU A 179 9.18 -10.34 -20.16
N ILE A 180 10.37 -9.80 -19.94
CA ILE A 180 10.59 -8.45 -19.41
C ILE A 180 10.74 -7.50 -20.60
N HIS A 181 9.90 -6.46 -20.64
CA HIS A 181 9.86 -5.48 -21.72
C HIS A 181 10.33 -4.11 -21.23
N GLY A 182 11.36 -3.57 -21.89
CA GLY A 182 11.86 -2.23 -21.63
C GLY A 182 11.38 -1.22 -22.67
N HIS A 183 11.01 -0.04 -22.22
CA HIS A 183 10.56 1.09 -23.06
C HIS A 183 11.28 2.37 -22.67
N ILE A 184 11.41 3.28 -23.63
CA ILE A 184 11.91 4.65 -23.40
C ILE A 184 10.85 5.69 -23.76
N CYS A 185 11.05 6.91 -23.26
CA CYS A 185 10.29 8.11 -23.66
C CYS A 185 11.14 8.99 -24.58
N CYS A 186 10.51 10.06 -25.04
CA CYS A 186 11.14 11.33 -25.48
C CYS A 186 11.90 11.29 -26.81
N TYR A 187 12.36 10.14 -27.26
CA TYR A 187 13.12 10.00 -28.52
C TYR A 187 12.49 8.96 -29.42
N SER A 188 12.48 9.22 -30.71
CA SER A 188 11.98 8.26 -31.71
C SER A 188 12.92 7.06 -31.93
N VAL A 189 14.17 7.19 -31.53
CA VAL A 189 15.20 6.15 -31.70
C VAL A 189 15.88 5.87 -30.35
N ASP A 190 16.00 4.61 -29.96
CA ASP A 190 16.72 4.14 -28.78
C ASP A 190 18.23 4.07 -29.05
N THR A 191 18.85 5.27 -29.09
CA THR A 191 20.30 5.35 -29.28
C THR A 191 21.02 4.84 -28.03
N GLY A 192 21.68 3.71 -28.15
CA GLY A 192 22.41 3.09 -27.03
C GLY A 192 21.67 1.94 -26.37
N ASP A 193 20.56 1.49 -26.97
CA ASP A 193 19.84 0.27 -26.54
C ASP A 193 19.38 0.33 -25.07
N ILE A 194 19.01 1.52 -24.56
CA ILE A 194 18.66 1.71 -23.15
C ILE A 194 17.44 0.86 -22.76
N SER A 195 16.46 0.70 -23.64
CA SER A 195 15.27 -0.09 -23.35
C SER A 195 15.63 -1.56 -23.08
N ILE A 196 16.41 -2.17 -23.95
CA ILE A 196 16.83 -3.57 -23.81
C ILE A 196 17.80 -3.75 -22.63
N LYS A 197 18.71 -2.80 -22.39
CA LYS A 197 19.64 -2.83 -21.26
C LYS A 197 18.89 -2.79 -19.92
N ARG A 198 17.83 -1.98 -19.79
CA ARG A 198 16.99 -1.94 -18.59
C ARG A 198 16.21 -3.23 -18.37
N ALA A 199 15.61 -3.79 -19.43
CA ALA A 199 14.96 -5.09 -19.34
C ALA A 199 15.97 -6.20 -18.94
N LYS A 200 17.19 -6.15 -19.50
CA LYS A 200 18.28 -7.06 -19.17
C LYS A 200 18.73 -6.92 -17.71
N ALA A 201 18.80 -5.71 -17.16
CA ALA A 201 19.18 -5.50 -15.76
C ALA A 201 18.20 -6.19 -14.79
N VAL A 202 16.89 -6.14 -15.06
CA VAL A 202 15.87 -6.88 -14.29
C VAL A 202 16.06 -8.39 -14.46
N TYR A 203 16.28 -8.85 -15.68
CA TYR A 203 16.57 -10.25 -15.97
C TYR A 203 17.80 -10.74 -15.19
N GLU A 204 18.91 -10.02 -15.24
CA GLU A 204 20.14 -10.37 -14.53
C GLU A 204 19.96 -10.35 -13.02
N TYR A 205 19.20 -9.41 -12.49
CA TYR A 205 18.83 -9.40 -11.07
C TYR A 205 18.15 -10.71 -10.66
N LEU A 206 17.11 -11.13 -11.37
CA LEU A 206 16.37 -12.37 -11.08
C LEU A 206 17.24 -13.63 -11.22
N ILE A 207 18.10 -13.69 -12.26
CA ILE A 207 19.07 -14.78 -12.44
C ILE A 207 20.05 -14.84 -11.27
N SER A 208 20.60 -13.69 -10.85
CA SER A 208 21.55 -13.63 -9.73
C SER A 208 20.95 -14.11 -8.40
N LYS A 209 19.61 -14.03 -8.28
CA LYS A 209 18.85 -14.49 -7.12
C LYS A 209 18.31 -15.93 -7.25
N GLY A 210 18.70 -16.64 -8.31
CA GLY A 210 18.45 -18.07 -8.49
C GLY A 210 17.22 -18.44 -9.32
N ILE A 211 16.58 -17.49 -10.02
CA ILE A 211 15.53 -17.83 -10.99
C ILE A 211 16.17 -18.46 -12.23
N SER A 212 15.60 -19.57 -12.68
CA SER A 212 16.12 -20.32 -13.84
C SER A 212 15.96 -19.56 -15.16
N LYS A 213 16.98 -19.59 -16.03
CA LYS A 213 17.00 -18.88 -17.33
C LYS A 213 15.85 -19.28 -18.26
N ASN A 214 15.39 -20.52 -18.19
CA ASN A 214 14.28 -21.01 -19.03
C ASN A 214 12.90 -20.44 -18.64
N ARG A 215 12.84 -19.69 -17.52
CA ARG A 215 11.63 -19.02 -17.03
C ARG A 215 11.58 -17.54 -17.39
N LEU A 216 12.67 -17.01 -17.94
CA LEU A 216 12.86 -15.59 -18.18
C LEU A 216 13.29 -15.31 -19.62
N SER A 217 12.74 -14.26 -20.20
CA SER A 217 13.25 -13.63 -21.41
C SER A 217 13.14 -12.12 -21.28
N PHE A 218 13.80 -11.37 -22.16
CA PHE A 218 13.71 -9.91 -22.15
C PHE A 218 13.77 -9.33 -23.55
N LYS A 219 13.12 -8.18 -23.75
CA LYS A 219 13.10 -7.41 -24.99
C LYS A 219 13.15 -5.91 -24.73
N GLY A 220 13.78 -5.17 -25.64
CA GLY A 220 13.70 -3.72 -25.73
C GLY A 220 12.77 -3.31 -26.86
N PHE A 221 11.86 -2.40 -26.60
CA PHE A 221 10.93 -1.86 -27.58
C PHE A 221 11.25 -0.41 -27.94
N GLY A 222 12.25 0.19 -27.29
CA GLY A 222 12.51 1.62 -27.49
C GLY A 222 11.25 2.43 -27.24
N SER A 223 10.94 3.32 -28.17
CA SER A 223 9.71 4.13 -28.21
C SER A 223 8.63 3.59 -29.18
N THR A 224 8.78 2.36 -29.66
CA THR A 224 7.85 1.83 -30.69
C THR A 224 6.49 1.39 -30.14
N LYS A 225 6.36 1.25 -28.81
CA LYS A 225 5.11 0.92 -28.12
C LYS A 225 4.81 1.91 -27.00
N PRO A 226 4.55 3.18 -27.35
CA PRO A 226 4.26 4.20 -26.33
C PRO A 226 2.83 4.03 -25.81
N LEU A 227 2.60 4.37 -24.53
CA LEU A 227 1.26 4.51 -23.95
C LEU A 227 0.64 5.85 -24.32
N PHE A 228 1.46 6.91 -24.43
CA PHE A 228 1.09 8.25 -24.86
C PHE A 228 1.83 8.62 -26.13
N PRO A 229 1.15 9.29 -27.09
CA PRO A 229 1.76 9.68 -28.38
C PRO A 229 3.03 10.51 -28.19
N LEU A 230 4.00 10.33 -29.10
CA LEU A 230 5.20 11.16 -29.18
C LEU A 230 4.95 12.40 -30.08
N PRO A 231 5.48 13.58 -29.73
CA PRO A 231 6.17 13.89 -28.48
C PRO A 231 5.18 13.98 -27.30
N GLU A 232 5.60 13.51 -26.14
CA GLU A 232 4.81 13.58 -24.91
C GLU A 232 4.59 15.04 -24.49
N LYS A 233 3.40 15.34 -23.99
CA LYS A 233 2.97 16.68 -23.60
C LYS A 233 3.33 17.04 -22.18
N THR A 234 3.35 16.03 -21.27
CA THR A 234 3.60 16.22 -19.83
C THR A 234 4.69 15.27 -19.33
N GLU A 235 5.22 15.54 -18.14
CA GLU A 235 6.20 14.65 -17.52
C GLU A 235 5.56 13.32 -17.08
N GLU A 236 4.28 13.32 -16.71
CA GLU A 236 3.53 12.10 -16.38
C GLU A 236 3.45 11.18 -17.61
N GLU A 237 3.19 11.71 -18.80
CA GLU A 237 3.20 10.95 -20.06
C GLU A 237 4.59 10.37 -20.37
N ARG A 238 5.66 11.15 -20.12
CA ARG A 238 7.05 10.68 -20.28
C ARG A 238 7.40 9.55 -19.31
N ILE A 239 6.98 9.70 -18.05
CA ILE A 239 7.17 8.65 -17.02
C ILE A 239 6.45 7.38 -17.42
N ALA A 240 5.19 7.49 -17.88
CA ALA A 240 4.40 6.33 -18.31
C ALA A 240 5.03 5.63 -19.54
N ASN A 241 5.56 6.39 -20.50
CA ASN A 241 6.26 5.81 -21.64
C ASN A 241 7.61 5.18 -21.26
N ARG A 242 8.32 5.76 -20.28
CA ARG A 242 9.62 5.28 -19.77
C ARG A 242 9.42 4.23 -18.69
N ARG A 243 9.02 3.03 -19.06
CA ARG A 243 8.65 1.96 -18.14
C ARG A 243 9.37 0.65 -18.44
N VAL A 244 9.32 -0.24 -17.47
CA VAL A 244 9.56 -1.67 -17.65
C VAL A 244 8.26 -2.40 -17.26
N GLU A 245 7.84 -3.33 -18.07
CA GLU A 245 6.67 -4.18 -17.83
C GLU A 245 7.04 -5.66 -18.03
N ILE A 246 6.25 -6.55 -17.46
CA ILE A 246 6.39 -7.99 -17.66
C ILE A 246 5.18 -8.55 -18.41
N LEU A 247 5.41 -9.42 -19.36
CA LEU A 247 4.39 -10.23 -20.02
C LEU A 247 4.37 -11.62 -19.40
N ILE A 248 3.21 -12.09 -18.99
CA ILE A 248 3.02 -13.44 -18.45
C ILE A 248 2.99 -14.45 -19.61
N LEU A 249 3.99 -15.31 -19.70
CA LEU A 249 4.09 -16.33 -20.74
C LEU A 249 3.45 -17.66 -20.33
N GLN A 250 3.55 -17.99 -19.05
CA GLN A 250 3.03 -19.23 -18.47
C GLN A 250 2.78 -19.01 -16.98
N LYS A 251 1.77 -19.68 -16.47
CA LYS A 251 1.42 -19.71 -15.05
C LYS A 251 1.21 -21.14 -14.57
#